data_eedda7241da0ed4d64900a57ca0d1380
#
_entry.id   eedda7241da0ed4d64900a57ca0d1380
#
_cell.length_a   1.000
_cell.length_b   1.000
_cell.length_c   1.000
_cell.angle_alpha   90.00
_cell.angle_beta   90.00
_cell.angle_gamma   90.00
#
_symmetry.space_group_name_H-M   'P 1'
#
loop_
_entity.id
_entity.type
_entity.pdbx_description
1 polymer ?
#
loop_
_entity_poly.entity_id
_entity_poly.type
_entity_poly.pdbx_seq_one_letter_code
_entity_poly.pdbx_strand_id
1 'polypeptide(L)'
;MKSLFYITVCIVLLVSCGNKKTETPDDTPTSGVIAIASDGCFAPVVEEEIAVFESIYKEAGIVPYFSGETETINRLLRDSIRLAITSRPLTKEETEFMNTKKLFPRNIQIATDAIALIVNKQNTDSLIGIPALRDILTGKIKEWKELSSDNQSGRIEVVFDNPNSGTVRYAIDSICNGKSFSGDLHAMKENRQVINYVSQNRGALGIIGVNWISNPSDTSNMSFSENIKVMAVSPYRHATATNSFKPYQAYIAMKKYPMSRPVYLILSEPRMGLASGFTTFIASDRGQRIILKSGILSATQPVRLVNVRDQL
;
A
#
# COMPACT_ATOMS: atom_id res chain seq x y z
N MET A 1 -78.35 13.64 3.46
CA MET A 1 -77.17 14.15 4.15
C MET A 1 -76.24 13.05 4.72
N LYS A 2 -76.75 12.01 5.35
CA LYS A 2 -75.90 10.90 5.89
C LYS A 2 -75.09 10.13 4.79
N SER A 3 -75.69 9.91 3.63
CA SER A 3 -75.04 9.20 2.50
C SER A 3 -73.90 9.99 1.89
N LEU A 4 -73.99 11.33 1.79
CA LEU A 4 -72.99 12.20 1.26
C LEU A 4 -71.73 12.27 2.19
N PHE A 5 -71.95 12.18 3.50
CA PHE A 5 -70.92 12.18 4.52
C PHE A 5 -70.02 10.90 4.45
N TYR A 6 -70.65 9.73 4.21
CA TYR A 6 -69.92 8.47 4.07
C TYR A 6 -69.07 8.43 2.77
N ILE A 7 -69.52 9.02 1.67
CA ILE A 7 -68.78 9.12 0.41
C ILE A 7 -67.54 10.03 0.59
N THR A 8 -67.70 11.14 1.32
CA THR A 8 -66.58 12.06 1.58
C THR A 8 -65.53 11.41 2.49
N VAL A 9 -65.91 10.62 3.50
CA VAL A 9 -64.99 9.89 4.39
C VAL A 9 -64.23 8.77 3.63
N CYS A 10 -64.88 8.06 2.71
CA CYS A 10 -64.22 7.05 1.88
C CYS A 10 -63.18 7.65 0.90
N ILE A 11 -63.41 8.85 0.34
CA ILE A 11 -62.48 9.52 -0.58
C ILE A 11 -61.23 9.98 0.19
N VAL A 12 -61.35 10.44 1.44
CA VAL A 12 -60.21 10.87 2.26
C VAL A 12 -59.29 9.68 2.64
N LEU A 13 -59.79 8.46 2.74
CA LEU A 13 -59.00 7.28 3.04
C LEU A 13 -58.21 6.73 1.84
N LEU A 14 -58.54 7.12 0.61
CA LEU A 14 -57.83 6.68 -0.61
C LEU A 14 -56.64 7.56 -0.98
N VAL A 15 -56.43 8.73 -0.37
CA VAL A 15 -55.32 9.63 -0.64
C VAL A 15 -54.11 9.33 0.26
N SER A 16 -54.22 8.38 1.21
CA SER A 16 -53.12 7.98 2.10
C SER A 16 -52.20 6.87 1.55
N CYS A 17 -52.14 6.68 0.23
CA CYS A 17 -50.99 6.01 -0.40
C CYS A 17 -49.88 7.06 -0.56
N GLY A 18 -49.26 7.42 0.56
CA GLY A 18 -48.02 8.16 0.55
C GLY A 18 -47.01 7.39 -0.30
N ASN A 19 -46.53 8.02 -1.37
CA ASN A 19 -45.30 7.61 -2.03
C ASN A 19 -44.26 7.33 -0.93
N LYS A 20 -44.09 6.06 -0.56
CA LYS A 20 -42.81 5.64 0.00
C LYS A 20 -41.78 6.04 -1.09
N LYS A 21 -41.15 7.20 -0.93
CA LYS A 21 -39.86 7.44 -1.58
C LYS A 21 -39.06 6.20 -1.19
N THR A 22 -38.87 5.30 -2.12
CA THR A 22 -37.80 4.31 -2.01
C THR A 22 -36.59 5.16 -1.75
N GLU A 23 -36.14 5.17 -0.50
CA GLU A 23 -34.85 5.80 -0.18
C GLU A 23 -33.85 5.11 -1.09
N THR A 24 -33.46 5.83 -2.14
CA THR A 24 -32.33 5.40 -2.96
C THR A 24 -31.18 5.23 -1.99
N PRO A 25 -30.43 4.12 -2.03
CA PRO A 25 -29.27 3.97 -1.18
C PRO A 25 -28.40 5.22 -1.28
N ASP A 26 -27.86 5.71 -0.16
CA ASP A 26 -27.01 6.91 -0.12
C ASP A 26 -25.82 6.81 -1.09
N ASP A 27 -25.43 5.57 -1.46
CA ASP A 27 -24.42 5.27 -2.45
C ASP A 27 -24.75 4.04 -3.31
N THR A 28 -24.20 4.01 -4.52
CA THR A 28 -24.24 2.87 -5.45
C THR A 28 -22.80 2.46 -5.79
N PRO A 29 -22.56 1.37 -6.54
CA PRO A 29 -21.22 1.01 -6.97
C PRO A 29 -20.47 2.10 -7.78
N THR A 30 -21.18 3.09 -8.31
CA THR A 30 -20.64 4.12 -9.22
C THR A 30 -21.01 5.55 -8.86
N SER A 31 -21.69 5.77 -7.74
CA SER A 31 -22.10 7.11 -7.29
C SER A 31 -22.14 7.18 -5.76
N GLY A 32 -22.07 8.40 -5.21
CA GLY A 32 -22.05 8.69 -3.78
C GLY A 32 -20.67 9.14 -3.32
N VAL A 33 -20.50 9.31 -2.00
CA VAL A 33 -19.23 9.71 -1.39
C VAL A 33 -18.92 8.77 -0.24
N ILE A 34 -17.70 8.20 -0.28
CA ILE A 34 -17.21 7.32 0.79
C ILE A 34 -15.84 7.74 1.28
N ALA A 35 -15.56 7.43 2.55
CA ALA A 35 -14.23 7.45 3.12
C ALA A 35 -13.59 6.07 3.05
N ILE A 36 -12.33 6.02 2.69
CA ILE A 36 -11.50 4.82 2.74
C ILE A 36 -10.24 5.09 3.56
N ALA A 37 -9.55 4.07 4.04
CA ALA A 37 -8.24 4.25 4.66
C ALA A 37 -7.19 3.36 3.98
N SER A 38 -5.98 3.87 3.91
CA SER A 38 -4.83 3.14 3.37
C SER A 38 -3.58 3.36 4.21
N ASP A 39 -2.77 2.32 4.33
CA ASP A 39 -1.39 2.54 4.75
C ASP A 39 -0.73 3.53 3.79
N GLY A 40 -0.10 4.57 4.35
CA GLY A 40 0.53 5.65 3.59
C GLY A 40 1.63 5.17 2.63
N CYS A 41 2.16 3.97 2.86
CA CYS A 41 3.12 3.38 1.92
C CYS A 41 2.50 3.06 0.54
N PHE A 42 1.15 3.00 0.42
CA PHE A 42 0.46 2.77 -0.86
C PHE A 42 -0.18 4.03 -1.44
N ALA A 43 0.03 5.21 -0.84
CA ALA A 43 -0.63 6.44 -1.26
C ALA A 43 -0.53 6.72 -2.77
N PRO A 44 0.64 6.65 -3.44
CA PRO A 44 0.72 6.99 -4.86
C PRO A 44 -0.18 6.13 -5.75
N VAL A 45 -0.21 4.82 -5.52
CA VAL A 45 -1.04 3.92 -6.33
C VAL A 45 -2.53 4.08 -6.02
N VAL A 46 -2.88 4.32 -4.75
CA VAL A 46 -4.28 4.53 -4.34
C VAL A 46 -4.83 5.84 -4.88
N GLU A 47 -4.04 6.92 -4.87
CA GLU A 47 -4.42 8.21 -5.46
C GLU A 47 -4.67 8.08 -6.97
N GLU A 48 -3.83 7.33 -7.69
CA GLU A 48 -4.03 7.09 -9.12
C GLU A 48 -5.28 6.25 -9.41
N GLU A 49 -5.53 5.20 -8.61
CA GLU A 49 -6.76 4.39 -8.70
C GLU A 49 -8.00 5.25 -8.49
N ILE A 50 -8.00 6.13 -7.49
CA ILE A 50 -9.10 7.06 -7.21
C ILE A 50 -9.30 8.02 -8.38
N ALA A 51 -8.23 8.67 -8.84
CA ALA A 51 -8.29 9.64 -9.92
C ALA A 51 -8.89 9.03 -11.21
N VAL A 52 -8.47 7.81 -11.56
CA VAL A 52 -9.02 7.12 -12.74
C VAL A 52 -10.46 6.67 -12.51
N PHE A 53 -10.80 6.15 -11.33
CA PHE A 53 -12.17 5.75 -11.00
C PHE A 53 -13.15 6.93 -11.09
N GLU A 54 -12.84 8.05 -10.46
CA GLU A 54 -13.65 9.28 -10.48
C GLU A 54 -13.70 9.94 -11.88
N SER A 55 -12.66 9.72 -12.69
CA SER A 55 -12.68 10.17 -14.08
C SER A 55 -13.75 9.45 -14.92
N ILE A 56 -14.08 8.23 -14.57
CA ILE A 56 -15.07 7.37 -15.24
C ILE A 56 -16.46 7.57 -14.64
N TYR A 57 -16.55 7.59 -13.31
CA TYR A 57 -17.77 7.66 -12.54
C TYR A 57 -17.89 9.06 -11.90
N LYS A 58 -18.45 10.01 -12.65
CA LYS A 58 -18.48 11.44 -12.29
C LYS A 58 -19.28 11.78 -11.03
N GLU A 59 -20.16 10.88 -10.61
CA GLU A 59 -20.97 11.03 -9.40
C GLU A 59 -20.36 10.29 -8.20
N ALA A 60 -19.17 9.70 -8.35
CA ALA A 60 -18.44 9.05 -7.28
C ALA A 60 -17.40 9.98 -6.69
N GLY A 61 -17.30 10.02 -5.36
CA GLY A 61 -16.27 10.72 -4.60
C GLY A 61 -15.65 9.78 -3.57
N ILE A 62 -14.33 9.64 -3.58
CA ILE A 62 -13.59 8.79 -2.63
C ILE A 62 -12.63 9.66 -1.85
N VAL A 63 -12.79 9.69 -0.53
CA VAL A 63 -11.95 10.47 0.39
C VAL A 63 -10.96 9.54 1.08
N PRO A 64 -9.67 9.53 0.67
CA PRO A 64 -8.67 8.67 1.26
C PRO A 64 -8.11 9.25 2.57
N TYR A 65 -7.98 8.40 3.59
CA TYR A 65 -7.19 8.67 4.80
C TYR A 65 -5.90 7.85 4.73
N PHE A 66 -4.78 8.52 4.52
CA PHE A 66 -3.46 7.90 4.58
C PHE A 66 -2.91 7.98 6.01
N SER A 67 -2.60 6.83 6.58
CA SER A 67 -2.07 6.71 7.95
C SER A 67 -1.12 5.51 8.04
N GLY A 68 -0.64 5.16 9.24
CA GLY A 68 0.03 3.87 9.42
C GLY A 68 -0.94 2.70 9.33
N GLU A 69 -0.44 1.51 9.02
CA GLU A 69 -1.25 0.29 8.85
C GLU A 69 -2.13 -0.01 10.08
N THR A 70 -1.59 0.20 11.30
CA THR A 70 -2.33 0.00 12.54
C THR A 70 -3.56 0.90 12.63
N GLU A 71 -3.43 2.19 12.33
CA GLU A 71 -4.58 3.12 12.37
C GLU A 71 -5.57 2.82 11.22
N THR A 72 -5.06 2.45 10.05
CA THR A 72 -5.89 2.02 8.91
C THR A 72 -6.82 0.86 9.31
N ILE A 73 -6.26 -0.17 9.96
CA ILE A 73 -7.04 -1.30 10.47
C ILE A 73 -7.99 -0.89 11.59
N ASN A 74 -7.54 -0.05 12.53
CA ASN A 74 -8.39 0.44 13.62
C ASN A 74 -9.62 1.20 13.13
N ARG A 75 -9.50 2.00 12.05
CA ARG A 75 -10.63 2.68 11.42
C ARG A 75 -11.66 1.69 10.87
N LEU A 76 -11.19 0.59 10.25
CA LEU A 76 -12.06 -0.47 9.77
C LEU A 76 -12.76 -1.20 10.93
N LEU A 77 -12.01 -1.54 11.99
CA LEU A 77 -12.56 -2.21 13.18
C LEU A 77 -13.59 -1.35 13.94
N ARG A 78 -13.44 -0.03 13.93
CA ARG A 78 -14.40 0.94 14.49
C ARG A 78 -15.60 1.20 13.60
N ASP A 79 -15.63 0.61 12.41
CA ASP A 79 -16.68 0.81 11.41
C ASP A 79 -16.80 2.26 10.89
N SER A 80 -15.70 3.02 10.95
CA SER A 80 -15.63 4.39 10.43
C SER A 80 -15.34 4.47 8.94
N ILE A 81 -14.91 3.37 8.34
CA ILE A 81 -14.69 3.15 6.90
C ILE A 81 -15.13 1.74 6.52
N ARG A 82 -15.41 1.51 5.24
CA ARG A 82 -15.81 0.22 4.68
C ARG A 82 -14.72 -0.47 3.87
N LEU A 83 -13.67 0.24 3.51
CA LEU A 83 -12.57 -0.26 2.70
C LEU A 83 -11.24 0.19 3.30
N ALA A 84 -10.37 -0.78 3.58
CA ALA A 84 -8.99 -0.56 4.02
C ALA A 84 -7.99 -1.18 3.04
N ILE A 85 -6.83 -0.53 2.86
CA ILE A 85 -5.72 -1.00 2.02
C ILE A 85 -4.49 -1.19 2.90
N THR A 86 -4.00 -2.42 2.99
CA THR A 86 -2.98 -2.84 3.97
C THR A 86 -2.00 -3.85 3.37
N SER A 87 -0.88 -4.08 4.04
CA SER A 87 0.11 -5.11 3.64
C SER A 87 -0.08 -6.47 4.35
N ARG A 88 -1.15 -6.63 5.12
CA ARG A 88 -1.57 -7.90 5.72
C ARG A 88 -3.09 -8.03 5.72
N PRO A 89 -3.64 -9.23 5.76
CA PRO A 89 -5.06 -9.42 6.03
C PRO A 89 -5.37 -9.12 7.50
N LEU A 90 -6.64 -9.09 7.87
CA LEU A 90 -7.05 -9.10 9.27
C LEU A 90 -6.58 -10.37 9.96
N THR A 91 -6.19 -10.26 11.23
CA THR A 91 -5.93 -11.43 12.07
C THR A 91 -7.22 -12.17 12.34
N LYS A 92 -7.10 -13.36 12.93
CA LYS A 92 -8.26 -14.14 13.33
C LYS A 92 -9.11 -13.39 14.36
N GLU A 93 -8.47 -12.82 15.37
CA GLU A 93 -9.10 -12.04 16.43
C GLU A 93 -9.81 -10.78 15.89
N GLU A 94 -9.16 -10.04 14.97
CA GLU A 94 -9.75 -8.88 14.29
C GLU A 94 -10.98 -9.28 13.47
N THR A 95 -10.91 -10.40 12.76
CA THR A 95 -12.03 -10.94 11.97
C THR A 95 -13.17 -11.36 12.88
N GLU A 96 -12.90 -12.11 13.96
CA GLU A 96 -13.91 -12.51 14.94
C GLU A 96 -14.57 -11.30 15.59
N PHE A 97 -13.79 -10.27 15.96
CA PHE A 97 -14.33 -9.02 16.48
C PHE A 97 -15.32 -8.35 15.52
N MET A 98 -15.00 -8.27 14.21
CA MET A 98 -15.92 -7.73 13.21
C MET A 98 -17.18 -8.59 13.06
N ASN A 99 -17.03 -9.92 13.09
CA ASN A 99 -18.15 -10.84 13.01
C ASN A 99 -19.15 -10.66 14.17
N THR A 100 -18.69 -10.31 15.40
CA THR A 100 -19.57 -9.98 16.52
C THR A 100 -20.47 -8.77 16.22
N LYS A 101 -19.99 -7.85 15.38
CA LYS A 101 -20.74 -6.69 14.90
C LYS A 101 -21.59 -6.99 13.67
N LYS A 102 -21.67 -8.25 13.22
CA LYS A 102 -22.33 -8.68 11.97
C LYS A 102 -21.71 -8.06 10.71
N LEU A 103 -20.43 -7.72 10.77
CA LEU A 103 -19.62 -7.30 9.64
C LEU A 103 -18.72 -8.47 9.24
N PHE A 104 -18.78 -8.87 7.97
CA PHE A 104 -18.06 -10.03 7.45
C PHE A 104 -17.01 -9.54 6.45
N PRO A 105 -15.81 -9.15 6.91
CA PRO A 105 -14.80 -8.57 6.04
C PRO A 105 -14.26 -9.59 5.04
N ARG A 106 -14.02 -9.13 3.81
CA ARG A 106 -13.37 -9.91 2.75
C ARG A 106 -11.96 -9.37 2.53
N ASN A 107 -10.96 -10.24 2.63
CA ASN A 107 -9.57 -9.92 2.32
C ASN A 107 -9.30 -10.30 0.86
N ILE A 108 -8.98 -9.34 0.02
CA ILE A 108 -8.74 -9.53 -1.41
C ILE A 108 -7.30 -9.09 -1.72
N GLN A 109 -6.44 -10.03 -2.05
CA GLN A 109 -5.08 -9.69 -2.47
C GLN A 109 -5.11 -9.11 -3.88
N ILE A 110 -4.62 -7.87 -4.03
CA ILE A 110 -4.62 -7.13 -5.29
C ILE A 110 -3.24 -6.98 -5.92
N ALA A 111 -2.18 -7.14 -5.12
CA ALA A 111 -0.81 -6.92 -5.58
C ALA A 111 0.22 -7.63 -4.70
N THR A 112 1.46 -7.60 -5.15
CA THR A 112 2.66 -7.86 -4.33
C THR A 112 3.58 -6.66 -4.42
N ASP A 113 3.73 -5.93 -3.30
CA ASP A 113 4.65 -4.80 -3.14
C ASP A 113 6.06 -5.29 -2.82
N ALA A 114 7.04 -4.44 -3.06
CA ALA A 114 8.41 -4.63 -2.61
C ALA A 114 8.86 -3.48 -1.72
N ILE A 115 9.58 -3.80 -0.65
CA ILE A 115 10.25 -2.83 0.18
C ILE A 115 11.64 -2.59 -0.37
N ALA A 116 11.90 -1.36 -0.80
CA ALA A 116 13.18 -0.92 -1.34
C ALA A 116 14.09 -0.34 -0.26
N LEU A 117 15.37 -0.56 -0.41
CA LEU A 117 16.43 0.12 0.33
C LEU A 117 17.02 1.20 -0.55
N ILE A 118 17.02 2.43 -0.05
CA ILE A 118 17.54 3.59 -0.77
C ILE A 118 18.65 4.26 0.03
N VAL A 119 19.67 4.71 -0.68
CA VAL A 119 20.81 5.43 -0.12
C VAL A 119 21.09 6.69 -0.93
N ASN A 120 21.90 7.58 -0.36
CA ASN A 120 22.39 8.75 -1.07
C ASN A 120 23.19 8.32 -2.32
N LYS A 121 23.14 9.09 -3.39
CA LYS A 121 23.89 8.83 -4.63
C LYS A 121 25.40 8.72 -4.41
N GLN A 122 25.92 9.44 -3.44
CA GLN A 122 27.35 9.47 -3.11
C GLN A 122 27.76 8.31 -2.20
N ASN A 123 26.83 7.53 -1.65
CA ASN A 123 27.16 6.30 -0.92
C ASN A 123 27.75 5.30 -1.92
N THR A 124 28.90 4.70 -1.61
CA THR A 124 29.61 3.77 -2.52
C THR A 124 28.95 2.40 -2.56
N ASP A 125 28.26 1.98 -1.49
CA ASP A 125 27.59 0.70 -1.45
C ASP A 125 26.32 0.69 -2.32
N SER A 126 26.11 -0.42 -3.02
CA SER A 126 24.95 -0.66 -3.87
C SER A 126 24.31 -2.02 -3.63
N LEU A 127 24.95 -2.88 -2.81
CA LEU A 127 24.52 -4.23 -2.50
C LEU A 127 24.45 -4.41 -0.98
N ILE A 128 23.45 -5.17 -0.51
CA ILE A 128 23.33 -5.50 0.91
C ILE A 128 22.66 -6.87 1.09
N GLY A 129 23.10 -7.63 2.09
CA GLY A 129 22.46 -8.88 2.48
C GLY A 129 21.43 -8.68 3.59
N ILE A 130 20.33 -9.47 3.58
CA ILE A 130 19.32 -9.44 4.65
C ILE A 130 19.93 -9.61 6.04
N PRO A 131 20.91 -10.52 6.29
CA PRO A 131 21.55 -10.62 7.60
C PRO A 131 22.31 -9.36 8.03
N ALA A 132 22.95 -8.66 7.08
CA ALA A 132 23.62 -7.40 7.36
C ALA A 132 22.61 -6.27 7.67
N LEU A 133 21.53 -6.18 6.91
CA LEU A 133 20.42 -5.26 7.17
C LEU A 133 19.83 -5.49 8.57
N ARG A 134 19.62 -6.76 8.96
CA ARG A 134 19.17 -7.12 10.32
C ARG A 134 20.16 -6.62 11.38
N ASP A 135 21.45 -6.80 11.16
CA ASP A 135 22.49 -6.36 12.11
C ASP A 135 22.53 -4.82 12.24
N ILE A 136 22.23 -4.07 11.15
CA ILE A 136 22.02 -2.61 11.21
C ILE A 136 20.79 -2.28 12.04
N LEU A 137 19.64 -2.87 11.74
CA LEU A 137 18.37 -2.57 12.41
C LEU A 137 18.39 -2.92 13.90
N THR A 138 19.17 -3.93 14.27
CA THR A 138 19.37 -4.35 15.66
C THR A 138 20.58 -3.68 16.33
N GLY A 139 21.22 -2.69 15.69
CA GLY A 139 22.30 -1.86 16.27
C GLY A 139 23.64 -2.54 16.42
N LYS A 140 23.87 -3.69 15.80
CA LYS A 140 25.16 -4.38 15.82
C LYS A 140 26.16 -3.76 14.83
N ILE A 141 25.66 -3.31 13.66
CA ILE A 141 26.42 -2.54 12.67
C ILE A 141 25.92 -1.11 12.74
N LYS A 142 26.83 -0.16 12.90
CA LYS A 142 26.50 1.26 13.12
C LYS A 142 27.11 2.18 12.06
N GLU A 143 28.14 1.73 11.37
CA GLU A 143 28.85 2.53 10.38
C GLU A 143 28.96 1.78 9.05
N TRP A 144 28.92 2.54 7.96
CA TRP A 144 29.04 2.00 6.60
C TRP A 144 30.37 1.26 6.37
N LYS A 145 31.47 1.72 6.99
CA LYS A 145 32.79 1.05 6.90
C LYS A 145 32.80 -0.36 7.49
N GLU A 146 31.85 -0.73 8.35
CA GLU A 146 31.73 -2.09 8.89
C GLU A 146 31.13 -3.07 7.85
N LEU A 147 30.44 -2.53 6.82
CA LEU A 147 29.95 -3.31 5.67
C LEU A 147 31.00 -3.37 4.57
N SER A 148 31.63 -2.24 4.27
CA SER A 148 32.63 -2.08 3.22
C SER A 148 33.70 -1.10 3.73
N SER A 149 34.94 -1.54 3.88
CA SER A 149 36.07 -0.74 4.41
C SER A 149 36.31 0.56 3.67
N ASP A 150 35.95 0.60 2.39
CA ASP A 150 36.16 1.76 1.52
C ASP A 150 35.00 2.78 1.58
N ASN A 151 33.91 2.43 2.28
CA ASN A 151 32.77 3.31 2.41
C ASN A 151 32.98 4.38 3.50
N GLN A 152 33.11 5.62 3.09
CA GLN A 152 33.32 6.79 3.94
C GLN A 152 32.02 7.57 4.21
N SER A 153 30.85 6.94 4.10
CA SER A 153 29.56 7.61 4.35
C SER A 153 29.27 7.84 5.85
N GLY A 154 30.11 7.32 6.74
CA GLY A 154 30.02 7.53 8.18
C GLY A 154 29.00 6.63 8.88
N ARG A 155 28.31 7.18 9.87
CA ARG A 155 27.29 6.46 10.64
C ARG A 155 26.07 6.13 9.79
N ILE A 156 25.48 4.95 10.00
CA ILE A 156 24.25 4.55 9.34
C ILE A 156 23.07 5.11 10.11
N GLU A 157 22.28 5.95 9.44
CA GLU A 157 21.02 6.52 9.94
C GLU A 157 19.87 5.87 9.18
N VAL A 158 19.14 4.97 9.84
CA VAL A 158 18.00 4.28 9.19
C VAL A 158 16.76 5.15 9.26
N VAL A 159 16.12 5.35 8.12
CA VAL A 159 14.96 6.24 7.97
C VAL A 159 13.76 5.47 7.46
N PHE A 160 12.65 5.54 8.21
CA PHE A 160 11.35 4.99 7.84
C PHE A 160 10.32 6.10 7.65
N ASP A 161 9.19 5.76 7.05
CA ASP A 161 8.02 6.64 6.93
C ASP A 161 7.33 6.87 8.30
N ASN A 162 6.40 6.01 8.65
CA ASN A 162 5.60 6.11 9.88
C ASN A 162 5.93 4.94 10.81
N PRO A 163 6.13 5.16 12.12
CA PRO A 163 6.47 4.08 13.06
C PRO A 163 5.41 2.97 13.13
N ASN A 164 4.16 3.26 12.74
CA ASN A 164 3.05 2.32 12.72
C ASN A 164 2.71 1.82 11.30
N SER A 165 3.60 2.01 10.33
CA SER A 165 3.41 1.57 8.95
C SER A 165 3.62 0.06 8.78
N GLY A 166 3.04 -0.49 7.72
CA GLY A 166 3.31 -1.85 7.30
C GLY A 166 4.78 -2.08 6.91
N THR A 167 5.52 -1.03 6.54
CA THR A 167 6.97 -1.09 6.28
C THR A 167 7.76 -1.40 7.55
N VAL A 168 7.46 -0.69 8.64
CA VAL A 168 8.08 -0.92 9.96
C VAL A 168 7.70 -2.30 10.49
N ARG A 169 6.41 -2.67 10.43
CA ARG A 169 5.97 -4.01 10.85
C ARG A 169 6.70 -5.11 10.06
N TYR A 170 6.78 -5.01 8.74
CA TYR A 170 7.51 -5.98 7.92
C TYR A 170 8.98 -6.07 8.32
N ALA A 171 9.64 -4.95 8.59
CA ALA A 171 11.04 -4.94 9.00
C ALA A 171 11.25 -5.64 10.34
N ILE A 172 10.34 -5.44 11.31
CA ILE A 172 10.38 -6.15 12.60
C ILE A 172 10.13 -7.65 12.40
N ASP A 173 9.04 -8.01 11.74
CA ASP A 173 8.58 -9.40 11.66
C ASP A 173 9.48 -10.24 10.76
N SER A 174 9.76 -9.76 9.54
CA SER A 174 10.43 -10.55 8.49
C SER A 174 11.94 -10.35 8.47
N ILE A 175 12.44 -9.13 8.71
CA ILE A 175 13.88 -8.87 8.66
C ILE A 175 14.52 -9.14 10.02
N CYS A 176 13.94 -8.61 11.10
CA CYS A 176 14.49 -8.74 12.46
C CYS A 176 14.01 -9.97 13.21
N ASN A 177 13.17 -10.84 12.60
CA ASN A 177 12.60 -12.04 13.21
C ASN A 177 11.87 -11.74 14.54
N GLY A 178 11.05 -10.69 14.56
CA GLY A 178 10.28 -10.23 15.70
C GLY A 178 11.07 -9.44 16.77
N LYS A 179 12.37 -9.19 16.54
CA LYS A 179 13.16 -8.36 17.46
C LYS A 179 12.93 -6.89 17.22
N SER A 180 12.77 -6.15 18.29
CA SER A 180 12.66 -4.69 18.24
C SER A 180 13.93 -4.05 17.68
N PHE A 181 13.76 -2.90 17.09
CA PHE A 181 14.85 -2.08 16.61
C PHE A 181 15.68 -1.53 17.79
N SER A 182 17.00 -1.41 17.58
CA SER A 182 17.92 -0.81 18.54
C SER A 182 19.03 0.02 17.87
N GLY A 183 18.95 0.21 16.55
CA GLY A 183 19.85 1.06 15.78
C GLY A 183 19.52 2.56 15.90
N ASP A 184 20.21 3.38 15.12
CA ASP A 184 19.90 4.79 14.94
C ASP A 184 18.77 4.93 13.92
N LEU A 185 17.55 5.15 14.40
CA LEU A 185 16.32 5.03 13.63
C LEU A 185 15.54 6.34 13.70
N HIS A 186 15.22 6.86 12.55
CA HIS A 186 14.44 8.08 12.39
C HIS A 186 13.12 7.78 11.68
N ALA A 187 12.01 8.02 12.35
CA ALA A 187 10.68 7.94 11.74
C ALA A 187 10.30 9.30 11.17
N MET A 188 9.99 9.35 9.89
CA MET A 188 9.41 10.51 9.22
C MET A 188 7.88 10.44 9.31
N LYS A 189 7.21 11.54 8.97
CA LYS A 189 5.73 11.54 8.91
C LYS A 189 5.22 10.93 7.60
N GLU A 190 5.99 11.09 6.54
CA GLU A 190 5.59 10.75 5.17
C GLU A 190 6.74 10.13 4.37
N ASN A 191 6.42 9.25 3.46
CA ASN A 191 7.39 8.59 2.58
C ASN A 191 8.21 9.57 1.73
N ARG A 192 7.62 10.70 1.28
CA ARG A 192 8.34 11.74 0.54
C ARG A 192 9.48 12.35 1.35
N GLN A 193 9.30 12.48 2.66
CA GLN A 193 10.34 12.99 3.57
C GLN A 193 11.51 12.01 3.70
N VAL A 194 11.24 10.69 3.62
CA VAL A 194 12.31 9.66 3.59
C VAL A 194 13.21 9.87 2.36
N ILE A 195 12.61 10.04 1.17
CA ILE A 195 13.36 10.27 -0.08
C ILE A 195 14.21 11.56 0.03
N ASN A 196 13.60 12.64 0.50
CA ASN A 196 14.29 13.93 0.66
C ASN A 196 15.46 13.83 1.64
N TYR A 197 15.25 13.18 2.79
CA TYR A 197 16.29 13.00 3.81
C TYR A 197 17.47 12.20 3.24
N VAL A 198 17.19 11.06 2.60
CA VAL A 198 18.23 10.21 1.99
C VAL A 198 19.00 10.95 0.89
N SER A 199 18.33 11.78 0.08
CA SER A 199 19.00 12.55 -0.97
C SER A 199 19.99 13.58 -0.43
N GLN A 200 19.82 14.04 0.81
CA GLN A 200 20.63 15.08 1.44
C GLN A 200 21.70 14.52 2.41
N ASN A 201 21.53 13.29 2.90
CA ASN A 201 22.37 12.71 3.95
C ASN A 201 23.11 11.45 3.45
N ARG A 202 24.44 11.51 3.39
CA ARG A 202 25.28 10.41 2.87
C ARG A 202 25.20 9.13 3.69
N GLY A 203 25.04 9.26 5.01
CA GLY A 203 24.92 8.14 5.94
C GLY A 203 23.54 7.50 5.99
N ALA A 204 22.52 8.11 5.37
CA ALA A 204 21.15 7.65 5.46
C ALA A 204 20.89 6.34 4.69
N LEU A 205 20.15 5.43 5.30
CA LEU A 205 19.55 4.23 4.71
C LEU A 205 18.03 4.33 4.83
N GLY A 206 17.35 4.64 3.74
CA GLY A 206 15.89 4.71 3.70
C GLY A 206 15.27 3.35 3.40
N ILE A 207 14.17 3.04 4.09
CA ILE A 207 13.36 1.83 3.87
C ILE A 207 11.95 2.26 3.48
N ILE A 208 11.53 1.95 2.23
CA ILE A 208 10.35 2.55 1.60
C ILE A 208 9.67 1.57 0.63
N GLY A 209 8.37 1.72 0.39
CA GLY A 209 7.66 0.98 -0.65
C GLY A 209 8.12 1.36 -2.07
N VAL A 210 8.21 0.38 -2.97
CA VAL A 210 8.73 0.59 -4.34
C VAL A 210 7.91 1.60 -5.15
N ASN A 211 6.61 1.70 -4.91
CA ASN A 211 5.73 2.64 -5.62
C ASN A 211 6.08 4.13 -5.37
N TRP A 212 6.79 4.45 -4.30
CA TRP A 212 7.25 5.80 -4.01
C TRP A 212 8.48 6.23 -4.80
N ILE A 213 9.24 5.26 -5.30
CA ILE A 213 10.52 5.50 -5.98
C ILE A 213 10.50 5.12 -7.45
N SER A 214 9.43 4.49 -7.94
CA SER A 214 9.23 4.22 -9.37
C SER A 214 9.18 5.51 -10.16
N ASN A 215 9.81 5.53 -11.33
CA ASN A 215 9.80 6.69 -12.22
C ASN A 215 8.51 6.68 -13.07
N PRO A 216 7.55 7.58 -12.83
CA PRO A 216 6.27 7.58 -13.55
C PRO A 216 6.42 7.90 -15.06
N SER A 217 7.53 8.52 -15.44
CA SER A 217 7.84 8.82 -16.85
C SER A 217 8.42 7.64 -17.61
N ASP A 218 8.85 6.59 -16.90
CA ASP A 218 9.42 5.39 -17.52
C ASP A 218 8.33 4.33 -17.75
N THR A 219 7.86 4.24 -18.98
CA THR A 219 6.85 3.25 -19.39
C THR A 219 7.33 1.80 -19.33
N SER A 220 8.64 1.57 -19.20
CA SER A 220 9.24 0.24 -19.05
C SER A 220 9.26 -0.25 -17.60
N ASN A 221 9.06 0.63 -16.61
CA ASN A 221 9.22 0.38 -15.18
C ASN A 221 10.61 -0.18 -14.80
N MET A 222 11.64 0.21 -15.54
CA MET A 222 13.02 -0.24 -15.31
C MET A 222 13.91 0.83 -14.66
N SER A 223 13.37 2.03 -14.37
CA SER A 223 14.08 3.10 -13.71
C SER A 223 13.42 3.52 -12.40
N PHE A 224 14.22 4.06 -11.51
CA PHE A 224 13.82 4.64 -10.23
C PHE A 224 14.12 6.13 -10.20
N SER A 225 13.60 6.81 -9.18
CA SER A 225 13.87 8.23 -8.94
C SER A 225 15.36 8.54 -9.02
N GLU A 226 15.71 9.57 -9.79
CA GLU A 226 17.10 9.97 -10.02
C GLU A 226 17.78 10.60 -8.79
N ASN A 227 17.02 10.98 -7.77
CA ASN A 227 17.57 11.68 -6.59
C ASN A 227 18.21 10.76 -5.57
N ILE A 228 18.04 9.45 -5.70
CA ILE A 228 18.54 8.43 -4.75
C ILE A 228 19.17 7.26 -5.52
N LYS A 229 19.87 6.41 -4.80
CA LYS A 229 20.37 5.12 -5.30
C LYS A 229 19.59 3.99 -4.65
N VAL A 230 19.01 3.09 -5.46
CA VAL A 230 18.35 1.89 -4.98
C VAL A 230 19.37 0.76 -4.86
N MET A 231 19.45 0.17 -3.66
CA MET A 231 20.33 -0.98 -3.41
C MET A 231 19.74 -2.27 -3.96
N ALA A 232 20.61 -3.18 -4.41
CA ALA A 232 20.22 -4.55 -4.66
C ALA A 232 20.38 -5.37 -3.38
N VAL A 233 19.41 -6.26 -3.12
CA VAL A 233 19.30 -7.02 -1.88
C VAL A 233 19.53 -8.50 -2.13
N SER A 234 20.41 -9.11 -1.31
CA SER A 234 20.66 -10.53 -1.31
C SER A 234 20.00 -11.21 -0.09
N PRO A 235 19.43 -12.41 -0.23
CA PRO A 235 19.00 -13.19 0.93
C PRO A 235 20.17 -13.67 1.80
N TYR A 236 21.38 -13.66 1.26
CA TYR A 236 22.59 -14.14 1.94
C TYR A 236 23.38 -13.01 2.60
N ARG A 237 24.29 -13.35 3.54
CA ARG A 237 25.14 -12.35 4.20
C ARG A 237 26.10 -11.68 3.22
N HIS A 238 26.72 -12.45 2.35
CA HIS A 238 27.62 -11.93 1.30
C HIS A 238 26.82 -11.62 0.06
N ALA A 239 26.51 -10.33 -0.10
CA ALA A 239 25.86 -9.81 -1.28
C ALA A 239 26.86 -9.68 -2.44
N THR A 240 26.52 -10.22 -3.59
CA THR A 240 27.29 -10.13 -4.84
C THR A 240 26.39 -9.67 -5.99
N ALA A 241 26.95 -9.23 -7.09
CA ALA A 241 26.17 -8.86 -8.26
C ALA A 241 25.30 -10.00 -8.81
N THR A 242 25.70 -11.25 -8.60
CA THR A 242 24.99 -12.43 -9.12
C THR A 242 23.86 -12.92 -8.20
N ASN A 243 23.89 -12.58 -6.90
CA ASN A 243 22.90 -13.04 -5.91
C ASN A 243 22.06 -11.92 -5.29
N SER A 244 22.21 -10.70 -5.78
CA SER A 244 21.50 -9.51 -5.29
C SER A 244 20.62 -8.94 -6.37
N PHE A 245 19.39 -8.56 -6.00
CA PHE A 245 18.39 -8.08 -6.95
C PHE A 245 17.82 -6.74 -6.48
N LYS A 246 17.56 -5.82 -7.42
CA LYS A 246 16.76 -4.62 -7.17
C LYS A 246 15.27 -4.96 -7.23
N PRO A 247 14.39 -4.14 -6.65
CA PRO A 247 12.94 -4.40 -6.58
C PRO A 247 12.22 -4.16 -7.92
N TYR A 248 12.78 -4.68 -9.01
CA TYR A 248 12.08 -4.69 -10.30
C TYR A 248 10.97 -5.73 -10.29
N GLN A 249 9.84 -5.42 -10.92
CA GLN A 249 8.68 -6.30 -11.00
C GLN A 249 9.03 -7.72 -11.50
N ALA A 250 9.94 -7.83 -12.46
CA ALA A 250 10.42 -9.11 -12.96
C ALA A 250 11.05 -9.98 -11.85
N TYR A 251 11.88 -9.38 -10.99
CA TYR A 251 12.52 -10.12 -9.90
C TYR A 251 11.55 -10.41 -8.75
N ILE A 252 10.54 -9.57 -8.53
CA ILE A 252 9.44 -9.83 -7.59
C ILE A 252 8.62 -11.02 -8.10
N ALA A 253 8.21 -11.02 -9.38
CA ALA A 253 7.45 -12.10 -10.01
C ALA A 253 8.20 -13.44 -9.98
N MET A 254 9.52 -13.42 -10.23
CA MET A 254 10.39 -14.60 -10.15
C MET A 254 10.75 -15.00 -8.71
N LYS A 255 10.26 -14.28 -7.67
CA LYS A 255 10.60 -14.49 -6.27
C LYS A 255 12.11 -14.41 -5.98
N LYS A 256 12.86 -13.65 -6.79
CA LYS A 256 14.30 -13.42 -6.60
C LYS A 256 14.56 -12.25 -5.66
N TYR A 257 13.67 -11.24 -5.64
CA TYR A 257 13.78 -10.13 -4.70
C TYR A 257 13.27 -10.57 -3.32
N PRO A 258 14.09 -10.50 -2.25
CA PRO A 258 13.76 -11.14 -0.98
C PRO A 258 12.82 -10.31 -0.08
N MET A 259 12.59 -9.02 -0.39
CA MET A 259 11.80 -8.12 0.46
C MET A 259 10.47 -7.77 -0.20
N SER A 260 9.62 -8.76 -0.43
CA SER A 260 8.28 -8.57 -0.99
C SER A 260 7.19 -8.90 0.01
N ARG A 261 6.03 -8.24 -0.12
CA ARG A 261 4.87 -8.42 0.74
C ARG A 261 3.57 -8.31 -0.05
N PRO A 262 2.49 -9.00 0.35
CA PRO A 262 1.20 -8.86 -0.30
C PRO A 262 0.58 -7.48 -0.02
N VAL A 263 -0.35 -7.06 -0.88
CA VAL A 263 -1.22 -5.90 -0.68
C VAL A 263 -2.67 -6.37 -0.73
N TYR A 264 -3.44 -6.01 0.29
CA TYR A 264 -4.83 -6.41 0.44
C TYR A 264 -5.78 -5.21 0.41
N LEU A 265 -6.92 -5.41 -0.25
CA LEU A 265 -8.14 -4.67 0.03
C LEU A 265 -8.91 -5.47 1.09
N ILE A 266 -9.32 -4.80 2.16
CA ILE A 266 -10.17 -5.36 3.19
C ILE A 266 -11.50 -4.64 3.12
N LEU A 267 -12.52 -5.32 2.58
CA LEU A 267 -13.85 -4.77 2.35
C LEU A 267 -14.83 -5.32 3.37
N SER A 268 -15.46 -4.44 4.15
CA SER A 268 -16.47 -4.79 5.17
C SER A 268 -17.88 -4.30 4.84
N GLU A 269 -18.10 -3.91 3.59
CA GLU A 269 -19.39 -3.39 3.15
C GLU A 269 -20.46 -4.49 3.08
N PRO A 270 -21.61 -4.35 3.80
CA PRO A 270 -22.65 -5.38 3.84
C PRO A 270 -23.55 -5.41 2.58
N ARG A 271 -23.53 -4.36 1.77
CA ARG A 271 -24.27 -4.21 0.51
C ARG A 271 -23.32 -3.83 -0.62
N MET A 272 -23.81 -3.86 -1.85
CA MET A 272 -23.04 -3.42 -3.03
C MET A 272 -23.15 -1.89 -3.20
N GLY A 273 -22.43 -1.15 -2.38
CA GLY A 273 -22.28 0.30 -2.48
C GLY A 273 -20.98 0.72 -3.18
N LEU A 274 -20.55 1.96 -2.96
CA LEU A 274 -19.41 2.56 -3.65
C LEU A 274 -18.07 1.91 -3.25
N ALA A 275 -17.92 1.43 -2.00
CA ALA A 275 -16.73 0.70 -1.59
C ALA A 275 -16.58 -0.64 -2.35
N SER A 276 -17.69 -1.35 -2.58
CA SER A 276 -17.70 -2.56 -3.41
C SER A 276 -17.41 -2.24 -4.88
N GLY A 277 -17.94 -1.13 -5.41
CA GLY A 277 -17.68 -0.67 -6.78
C GLY A 277 -16.21 -0.34 -6.99
N PHE A 278 -15.61 0.43 -6.09
CA PHE A 278 -14.19 0.77 -6.15
C PHE A 278 -13.28 -0.45 -5.97
N THR A 279 -13.63 -1.37 -5.06
CA THR A 279 -12.92 -2.66 -4.91
C THR A 279 -12.94 -3.46 -6.22
N THR A 280 -14.10 -3.53 -6.87
CA THR A 280 -14.26 -4.22 -8.16
C THR A 280 -13.45 -3.55 -9.26
N PHE A 281 -13.40 -2.21 -9.27
CA PHE A 281 -12.58 -1.46 -10.22
C PHE A 281 -11.08 -1.75 -10.04
N ILE A 282 -10.54 -1.68 -8.82
CA ILE A 282 -9.12 -1.99 -8.52
C ILE A 282 -8.79 -3.44 -8.95
N ALA A 283 -9.70 -4.39 -8.72
CA ALA A 283 -9.51 -5.78 -9.11
C ALA A 283 -9.70 -6.03 -10.62
N SER A 284 -10.27 -5.08 -11.38
CA SER A 284 -10.48 -5.19 -12.82
C SER A 284 -9.17 -5.06 -13.61
N ASP A 285 -9.23 -5.39 -14.91
CA ASP A 285 -8.09 -5.21 -15.84
C ASP A 285 -7.52 -3.78 -15.79
N ARG A 286 -8.39 -2.77 -15.68
CA ARG A 286 -7.99 -1.36 -15.66
C ARG A 286 -7.24 -1.00 -14.37
N GLY A 287 -7.79 -1.32 -13.21
CA GLY A 287 -7.11 -1.10 -11.92
C GLY A 287 -5.80 -1.89 -11.84
N GLN A 288 -5.80 -3.13 -12.25
CA GLN A 288 -4.57 -3.95 -12.23
C GLN A 288 -3.46 -3.42 -13.16
N ARG A 289 -3.81 -2.70 -14.23
CA ARG A 289 -2.82 -1.98 -15.06
C ARG A 289 -2.27 -0.73 -14.37
N ILE A 290 -3.08 -0.03 -13.55
CA ILE A 290 -2.61 1.10 -12.74
C ILE A 290 -1.59 0.59 -11.72
N ILE A 291 -1.92 -0.48 -11.00
CA ILE A 291 -1.00 -1.15 -10.08
C ILE A 291 0.30 -1.52 -10.79
N LEU A 292 0.22 -2.15 -11.96
CA LEU A 292 1.42 -2.52 -12.72
C LEU A 292 2.28 -1.31 -13.08
N LYS A 293 1.68 -0.20 -13.49
CA LYS A 293 2.39 1.05 -13.84
C LYS A 293 3.04 1.73 -12.61
N SER A 294 2.52 1.52 -11.41
CA SER A 294 3.09 2.09 -10.19
C SER A 294 4.39 1.42 -9.72
N GLY A 295 4.85 0.38 -10.42
CA GLY A 295 6.05 -0.40 -10.04
C GLY A 295 5.76 -1.58 -9.10
N ILE A 296 4.52 -1.74 -8.64
CA ILE A 296 4.06 -2.87 -7.82
C ILE A 296 3.69 -4.05 -8.74
N LEU A 297 3.94 -5.27 -8.31
CA LEU A 297 3.53 -6.45 -9.06
C LEU A 297 2.02 -6.65 -8.92
N SER A 298 1.29 -6.52 -10.03
CA SER A 298 -0.14 -6.78 -10.11
C SER A 298 -0.49 -8.24 -9.81
N ALA A 299 -1.66 -8.49 -9.22
CA ALA A 299 -2.14 -9.85 -8.96
C ALA A 299 -2.55 -10.60 -10.23
N THR A 300 -3.05 -9.90 -11.26
CA THR A 300 -3.64 -10.52 -12.45
C THR A 300 -2.97 -10.16 -13.78
N GLN A 301 -2.25 -9.01 -13.84
CA GLN A 301 -1.57 -8.60 -15.06
C GLN A 301 -0.16 -9.21 -15.14
N PRO A 302 0.19 -9.86 -16.24
CA PRO A 302 1.52 -10.44 -16.40
C PRO A 302 2.59 -9.37 -16.58
N VAL A 303 3.74 -9.57 -15.96
CA VAL A 303 4.93 -8.76 -16.22
C VAL A 303 5.60 -9.23 -17.51
N ARG A 304 5.96 -8.30 -18.39
CA ARG A 304 6.79 -8.62 -19.55
C ARG A 304 8.23 -8.89 -19.08
N LEU A 305 8.67 -10.13 -19.19
CA LEU A 305 10.06 -10.51 -19.01
C LEU A 305 10.78 -10.30 -20.35
N VAL A 306 11.54 -9.22 -20.49
CA VAL A 306 12.40 -9.00 -21.65
C VAL A 306 13.80 -9.49 -21.29
N ASN A 307 14.27 -10.55 -21.92
CA ASN A 307 15.68 -10.92 -21.87
C ASN A 307 16.45 -9.92 -22.74
N VAL A 308 17.08 -8.93 -22.12
CA VAL A 308 18.09 -8.12 -22.79
C VAL A 308 19.32 -9.02 -22.93
N ARG A 309 19.54 -9.57 -24.12
CA ARG A 309 20.85 -10.12 -24.47
C ARG A 309 21.77 -8.92 -24.68
N ASP A 310 22.66 -8.68 -23.73
CA ASP A 310 23.80 -7.83 -23.96
C ASP A 310 24.57 -8.46 -25.13
N GLN A 311 24.50 -7.85 -26.30
CA GLN A 311 25.44 -8.15 -27.36
C GLN A 311 26.78 -7.58 -26.90
N LEU A 312 27.70 -8.46 -26.54
CA LEU A 312 29.10 -8.19 -26.33
C LEU A 312 29.75 -7.68 -27.63
#